data_eae4927b0a3321404704e09e5295d48b
#
_entry.id   eae4927b0a3321404704e09e5295d48b
#
_cell.length_a   1.000
_cell.length_b   1.000
_cell.length_c   1.000
_cell.angle_alpha   90.00
_cell.angle_beta   90.00
_cell.angle_gamma   90.00
#
_symmetry.space_group_name_H-M   'P 1'
#
loop_
_entity.id
_entity.type
_entity.pdbx_description
1 polymer ?
#
loop_
_entity_poly.entity_id
_entity_poly.type
_entity_poly.pdbx_seq_one_letter_code
_entity_poly.pdbx_strand_id
1 'polypeptide(L)'
;LYALSDTTPPNPTPAPKAALSPNLADVRIVDNPNAPGFALARSPGSDGGFSRLASLLYRQPGLQELQQLLVPGALDALLAKVGAEHPELQARWRAMRLTQSQTIGPGAIRLAVATAMGSEANILRTGKPSPVDTKQLLYQLLAALGEQTESLVDNAELQQVRRAIDDLESSQLNALQAQRAGEMAVKVLLPFGDANPVALSFEREAAMQGREPALTVSVHSNSSDFGELWLKAQLRGENQIDLTMWALREPVIALAQAGSQALGQSLQDSGLVMRSFQVHHGARPRPAPVALPPADPGVVLDILV
;
A
#
# COMPACT_ATOMS: atom_id res chain seq x y z
N LEU A 1 -45.38 -55.80 -18.61
CA LEU A 1 -45.36 -54.93 -19.80
C LEU A 1 -45.16 -53.51 -19.35
N TYR A 2 -43.91 -53.06 -19.19
CA TYR A 2 -43.56 -51.66 -19.09
C TYR A 2 -42.44 -51.38 -20.07
N ALA A 3 -42.70 -50.48 -21.03
CA ALA A 3 -41.82 -50.03 -22.07
C ALA A 3 -40.72 -49.14 -21.45
N LEU A 4 -39.44 -49.46 -21.73
CA LEU A 4 -38.27 -48.66 -21.45
C LEU A 4 -38.17 -47.57 -22.54
N SER A 5 -38.35 -46.32 -22.14
CA SER A 5 -38.10 -45.17 -23.01
C SER A 5 -36.59 -44.80 -22.94
N ASP A 6 -35.94 -45.02 -24.07
CA ASP A 6 -34.55 -44.59 -24.34
C ASP A 6 -34.51 -43.07 -24.45
N THR A 7 -33.87 -42.39 -23.50
CA THR A 7 -33.54 -40.98 -23.61
C THR A 7 -32.04 -40.81 -23.73
N THR A 8 -31.59 -40.68 -24.96
CA THR A 8 -30.23 -40.30 -25.32
C THR A 8 -29.97 -38.83 -24.90
N PRO A 9 -28.88 -38.52 -24.16
CA PRO A 9 -28.55 -37.15 -23.82
C PRO A 9 -28.01 -36.39 -25.04
N PRO A 10 -28.33 -35.09 -25.18
CA PRO A 10 -27.83 -34.30 -26.30
C PRO A 10 -26.32 -34.00 -26.17
N ASN A 11 -25.67 -34.11 -27.30
CA ASN A 11 -24.26 -33.84 -27.57
C ASN A 11 -23.87 -32.41 -27.16
N PRO A 12 -22.75 -32.16 -26.41
CA PRO A 12 -22.32 -30.81 -26.07
C PRO A 12 -21.78 -30.07 -27.29
N THR A 13 -22.35 -28.93 -27.55
CA THR A 13 -21.94 -27.97 -28.59
C THR A 13 -20.52 -27.47 -28.28
N PRO A 14 -19.59 -27.43 -29.26
CA PRO A 14 -18.25 -26.92 -29.03
C PRO A 14 -18.24 -25.41 -28.75
N ALA A 15 -17.60 -25.01 -27.67
CA ALA A 15 -17.38 -23.63 -27.30
C ALA A 15 -16.54 -22.89 -28.36
N PRO A 16 -16.85 -21.62 -28.68
CA PRO A 16 -16.06 -20.83 -29.61
C PRO A 16 -14.67 -20.54 -29.04
N LYS A 17 -13.63 -20.85 -29.81
CA LYS A 17 -12.26 -20.43 -29.60
C LYS A 17 -12.18 -18.91 -29.59
N ALA A 18 -12.05 -18.30 -28.43
CA ALA A 18 -11.63 -16.91 -28.32
C ALA A 18 -10.12 -16.81 -28.54
N ALA A 19 -9.74 -16.57 -29.78
CA ALA A 19 -8.45 -16.01 -30.12
C ALA A 19 -8.60 -14.49 -30.06
N LEU A 20 -7.89 -13.83 -29.16
CA LEU A 20 -7.54 -12.42 -29.29
C LEU A 20 -6.46 -12.11 -28.26
N SER A 21 -5.20 -12.28 -28.69
CA SER A 21 -4.08 -11.57 -28.08
C SER A 21 -4.18 -10.11 -28.53
N PRO A 22 -4.31 -9.12 -27.65
CA PRO A 22 -4.19 -7.73 -28.07
C PRO A 22 -2.71 -7.44 -28.34
N ASN A 23 -2.44 -7.12 -29.58
CA ASN A 23 -1.16 -6.61 -30.06
C ASN A 23 -0.91 -5.24 -29.41
N LEU A 24 0.10 -5.14 -28.56
CA LEU A 24 0.44 -3.92 -27.79
C LEU A 24 1.05 -2.79 -28.65
N ALA A 25 1.00 -2.91 -29.98
CA ALA A 25 1.67 -1.97 -30.91
C ALA A 25 0.84 -0.76 -31.34
N ASP A 26 -0.44 -0.65 -30.97
CA ASP A 26 -1.34 0.40 -31.47
C ASP A 26 -2.06 1.20 -30.38
N VAL A 27 -1.38 1.52 -29.27
CA VAL A 27 -1.89 2.56 -28.35
C VAL A 27 -1.48 3.92 -28.90
N ARG A 28 -2.30 4.46 -29.81
CA ARG A 28 -2.26 5.87 -30.17
C ARG A 28 -2.78 6.66 -28.97
N ILE A 29 -1.88 7.40 -28.33
CA ILE A 29 -2.24 8.45 -27.38
C ILE A 29 -2.95 9.53 -28.18
N VAL A 30 -4.27 9.58 -28.09
CA VAL A 30 -5.06 10.69 -28.62
C VAL A 30 -4.90 11.83 -27.63
N ASP A 31 -4.11 12.84 -28.01
CA ASP A 31 -4.06 14.12 -27.30
C ASP A 31 -5.47 14.74 -27.33
N ASN A 32 -6.13 14.74 -26.18
CA ASN A 32 -7.38 15.45 -26.01
C ASN A 32 -7.08 16.87 -25.48
N PRO A 33 -7.21 17.93 -26.31
CA PRO A 33 -6.83 19.29 -25.90
C PRO A 33 -7.78 19.93 -24.89
N ASN A 34 -8.85 19.24 -24.47
CA ASN A 34 -9.87 19.75 -23.53
C ASN A 34 -9.92 19.02 -22.19
N ALA A 35 -8.94 18.18 -21.84
CA ALA A 35 -8.83 17.72 -20.47
C ALA A 35 -8.37 18.88 -19.59
N PRO A 36 -9.01 19.17 -18.41
CA PRO A 36 -8.53 20.17 -17.48
C PRO A 36 -7.10 19.81 -17.09
N GLY A 37 -6.16 20.64 -17.55
CA GLY A 37 -4.74 20.33 -17.59
C GLY A 37 -4.19 20.05 -16.20
N PHE A 38 -3.77 18.80 -15.97
CA PHE A 38 -2.59 18.58 -15.17
C PHE A 38 -1.40 19.03 -16.02
N ALA A 39 -1.14 20.33 -15.98
CA ALA A 39 0.11 20.88 -16.45
C ALA A 39 1.20 20.36 -15.50
N LEU A 40 1.69 19.15 -15.75
CA LEU A 40 3.02 18.79 -15.34
C LEU A 40 3.91 19.89 -15.94
N ALA A 41 4.43 20.77 -15.08
CA ALA A 41 5.41 21.76 -15.48
C ALA A 41 6.49 21.00 -16.27
N ARG A 42 6.44 21.11 -17.59
CA ARG A 42 7.48 20.64 -18.49
C ARG A 42 8.72 21.45 -18.17
N SER A 43 9.57 20.92 -17.30
CA SER A 43 10.94 21.39 -17.23
C SER A 43 11.59 21.13 -18.58
N PRO A 44 12.25 22.13 -19.19
CA PRO A 44 12.98 21.96 -20.44
C PRO A 44 14.24 21.12 -20.15
N GLY A 45 14.20 19.82 -20.48
CA GLY A 45 15.30 18.90 -20.35
C GLY A 45 14.79 17.48 -20.05
N SER A 46 14.89 16.59 -21.04
CA SER A 46 14.54 15.17 -20.93
C SER A 46 15.28 14.39 -19.84
N ASP A 47 16.31 14.98 -19.23
CA ASP A 47 17.14 14.34 -18.19
C ASP A 47 16.50 14.34 -16.79
N GLY A 48 15.58 15.26 -16.49
CA GLY A 48 14.97 15.36 -15.16
C GLY A 48 14.06 14.18 -14.79
N GLY A 49 13.36 13.61 -15.76
CA GLY A 49 12.43 12.49 -15.54
C GLY A 49 13.16 11.19 -15.21
N PHE A 50 14.24 10.89 -15.92
CA PHE A 50 15.05 9.70 -15.64
C PHE A 50 15.78 9.81 -14.29
N SER A 51 16.31 10.98 -13.96
CA SER A 51 16.96 11.23 -12.67
C SER A 51 15.99 11.04 -11.50
N ARG A 52 14.75 11.54 -11.60
CA ARG A 52 13.74 11.34 -10.57
C ARG A 52 13.35 9.87 -10.45
N LEU A 53 13.06 9.18 -11.56
CA LEU A 53 12.74 7.77 -11.54
C LEU A 53 13.87 6.93 -10.92
N ALA A 54 15.11 7.20 -11.29
CA ALA A 54 16.28 6.54 -10.69
C ALA A 54 16.33 6.78 -9.18
N SER A 55 16.16 8.02 -8.72
CA SER A 55 16.16 8.35 -7.29
C SER A 55 15.08 7.63 -6.52
N LEU A 56 13.88 7.47 -7.09
CA LEU A 56 12.76 6.72 -6.48
C LEU A 56 13.03 5.21 -6.42
N LEU A 57 13.66 4.64 -7.45
CA LEU A 57 14.01 3.22 -7.51
C LEU A 57 15.12 2.84 -6.50
N TYR A 58 16.09 3.73 -6.27
CA TYR A 58 17.16 3.50 -5.30
C TYR A 58 16.78 3.92 -3.86
N ARG A 59 15.65 4.59 -3.68
CA ARG A 59 15.16 4.95 -2.35
C ARG A 59 14.74 3.69 -1.61
N GLN A 60 15.16 3.56 -0.36
CA GLN A 60 14.65 2.46 0.47
C GLN A 60 13.14 2.57 0.61
N PRO A 61 12.38 1.48 0.41
CA PRO A 61 10.92 1.47 0.48
C PRO A 61 10.47 1.59 1.93
N GLY A 62 10.56 2.79 2.48
CA GLY A 62 10.08 3.17 3.80
C GLY A 62 9.06 4.29 3.64
N LEU A 63 7.96 4.25 4.38
CA LEU A 63 6.96 5.32 4.38
C LEU A 63 7.21 6.29 5.55
N GLN A 64 8.47 6.60 5.86
CA GLN A 64 8.85 7.35 7.06
C GLN A 64 8.41 8.81 7.00
N GLU A 65 8.64 9.49 5.89
CA GLU A 65 8.23 10.88 5.70
C GLU A 65 6.70 11.00 5.67
N LEU A 66 6.04 10.04 4.99
CA LEU A 66 4.59 9.96 5.01
C LEU A 66 4.06 9.68 6.42
N GLN A 67 4.71 8.79 7.19
CA GLN A 67 4.33 8.50 8.56
C GLN A 67 4.43 9.73 9.44
N GLN A 68 5.48 10.52 9.32
CA GLN A 68 5.64 11.78 10.06
C GLN A 68 4.56 12.80 9.71
N LEU A 69 4.19 12.87 8.43
CA LEU A 69 3.13 13.76 7.96
C LEU A 69 1.75 13.35 8.47
N LEU A 70 1.52 12.04 8.67
CA LEU A 70 0.24 11.50 9.14
C LEU A 70 0.12 11.43 10.67
N VAL A 71 1.12 11.87 11.43
CA VAL A 71 0.99 12.02 12.88
C VAL A 71 -0.16 12.99 13.20
N PRO A 72 -0.94 12.74 14.28
CA PRO A 72 -2.06 13.60 14.65
C PRO A 72 -1.71 15.09 14.68
N GLY A 73 -2.48 15.89 13.96
CA GLY A 73 -2.29 17.34 13.88
C GLY A 73 -1.30 17.82 12.83
N ALA A 74 -0.34 17.02 12.36
CA ALA A 74 0.68 17.48 11.42
C ALA A 74 0.07 17.87 10.06
N LEU A 75 -0.67 16.95 9.44
CA LEU A 75 -1.35 17.23 8.18
C LEU A 75 -2.53 18.21 8.36
N ASP A 76 -3.23 18.17 9.51
CA ASP A 76 -4.29 19.13 9.82
C ASP A 76 -3.77 20.58 9.88
N ALA A 77 -2.55 20.78 10.42
CA ALA A 77 -1.92 22.10 10.46
C ALA A 77 -1.59 22.63 9.05
N LEU A 78 -1.09 21.79 8.15
CA LEU A 78 -0.82 22.17 6.76
C LEU A 78 -2.12 22.47 6.00
N LEU A 79 -3.14 21.63 6.19
CA LEU A 79 -4.45 21.84 5.58
C LEU A 79 -5.17 23.07 6.12
N ALA A 80 -4.92 23.47 7.38
CA ALA A 80 -5.48 24.70 7.94
C ALA A 80 -4.93 25.96 7.25
N LYS A 81 -3.69 25.96 6.79
CA LYS A 81 -3.07 27.08 6.07
C LYS A 81 -3.77 27.36 4.73
N VAL A 82 -4.07 26.30 3.99
CA VAL A 82 -4.74 26.41 2.68
C VAL A 82 -6.27 26.34 2.79
N GLY A 83 -6.80 26.08 3.98
CA GLY A 83 -8.21 25.75 4.19
C GLY A 83 -9.21 26.86 3.90
N ALA A 84 -8.78 28.13 3.87
CA ALA A 84 -9.64 29.25 3.48
C ALA A 84 -10.00 29.19 1.98
N GLU A 85 -9.04 28.78 1.15
CA GLU A 85 -9.18 28.70 -0.31
C GLU A 85 -9.58 27.29 -0.77
N HIS A 86 -9.19 26.26 -0.01
CA HIS A 86 -9.38 24.84 -0.35
C HIS A 86 -10.05 24.03 0.78
N PRO A 87 -11.30 24.37 1.18
CA PRO A 87 -12.00 23.65 2.27
C PRO A 87 -12.28 22.19 1.93
N GLU A 88 -12.34 21.84 0.64
CA GLU A 88 -12.54 20.47 0.16
C GLU A 88 -11.39 19.53 0.54
N LEU A 89 -10.15 20.03 0.66
CA LEU A 89 -9.00 19.22 1.07
C LEU A 89 -9.15 18.77 2.53
N GLN A 90 -9.58 19.67 3.40
CA GLN A 90 -9.86 19.32 4.79
C GLN A 90 -10.99 18.30 4.91
N ALA A 91 -12.08 18.49 4.13
CA ALA A 91 -13.20 17.55 4.13
C ALA A 91 -12.79 16.16 3.66
N ARG A 92 -11.99 16.07 2.60
CA ARG A 92 -11.43 14.81 2.10
C ARG A 92 -10.54 14.14 3.15
N TRP A 93 -9.63 14.88 3.76
CA TRP A 93 -8.76 14.37 4.81
C TRP A 93 -9.57 13.77 5.98
N ARG A 94 -10.58 14.49 6.45
CA ARG A 94 -11.46 14.00 7.53
C ARG A 94 -12.20 12.71 7.13
N ALA A 95 -12.57 12.56 5.87
CA ALA A 95 -13.23 11.36 5.37
C ALA A 95 -12.29 10.16 5.21
N MET A 96 -10.98 10.37 5.09
CA MET A 96 -9.98 9.33 4.88
C MET A 96 -9.45 8.74 6.18
N ARG A 97 -9.41 9.51 7.25
CA ARG A 97 -8.83 9.07 8.52
C ARG A 97 -9.79 8.21 9.33
N LEU A 98 -9.25 7.21 9.96
CA LEU A 98 -9.94 6.40 10.96
C LEU A 98 -9.95 7.12 12.31
N THR A 99 -10.83 6.69 13.22
CA THR A 99 -10.87 7.19 14.59
C THR A 99 -10.78 5.99 15.53
N GLN A 100 -9.77 5.98 16.38
CA GLN A 100 -9.50 4.85 17.29
C GLN A 100 -10.60 4.70 18.36
N SER A 101 -11.23 5.81 18.75
CA SER A 101 -12.35 5.84 19.71
C SER A 101 -13.64 5.19 19.19
N GLN A 102 -13.73 4.89 17.90
CA GLN A 102 -14.87 4.23 17.29
C GLN A 102 -14.57 2.75 17.05
N THR A 103 -15.59 1.89 17.17
CA THR A 103 -15.46 0.49 16.76
C THR A 103 -15.21 0.41 15.26
N ILE A 104 -13.98 0.06 14.87
CA ILE A 104 -13.57 -0.02 13.47
C ILE A 104 -13.99 -1.38 12.93
N GLY A 105 -15.03 -1.39 12.10
CA GLY A 105 -15.48 -2.61 11.43
C GLY A 105 -14.58 -3.01 10.25
N PRO A 106 -14.64 -4.29 9.81
CA PRO A 106 -13.82 -4.80 8.70
C PRO A 106 -14.00 -4.01 7.39
N GLY A 107 -15.20 -3.46 7.16
CA GLY A 107 -15.48 -2.63 5.98
C GLY A 107 -14.72 -1.32 5.97
N ALA A 108 -14.60 -0.65 7.13
CA ALA A 108 -13.85 0.59 7.27
C ALA A 108 -12.34 0.35 7.05
N ILE A 109 -11.80 -0.75 7.59
CA ILE A 109 -10.40 -1.13 7.37
C ILE A 109 -10.14 -1.40 5.88
N ARG A 110 -11.00 -2.16 5.21
CA ARG A 110 -10.86 -2.43 3.76
C ARG A 110 -10.87 -1.14 2.94
N LEU A 111 -11.78 -0.22 3.26
CA LEU A 111 -11.87 1.07 2.60
C LEU A 111 -10.59 1.89 2.86
N ALA A 112 -10.11 1.96 4.09
CA ALA A 112 -8.90 2.68 4.45
C ALA A 112 -7.66 2.10 3.75
N VAL A 113 -7.52 0.77 3.68
CA VAL A 113 -6.45 0.11 2.92
C VAL A 113 -6.55 0.45 1.43
N ALA A 114 -7.73 0.35 0.83
CA ALA A 114 -7.94 0.69 -0.57
C ALA A 114 -7.60 2.16 -0.87
N THR A 115 -7.95 3.08 0.03
CA THR A 115 -7.61 4.50 -0.05
C THR A 115 -6.11 4.75 0.05
N ALA A 116 -5.43 4.03 0.96
CA ALA A 116 -3.99 4.14 1.17
C ALA A 116 -3.16 3.49 0.05
N MET A 117 -3.70 2.48 -0.64
CA MET A 117 -3.07 1.84 -1.81
C MET A 117 -3.08 2.72 -3.06
N GLY A 118 -3.99 3.70 -3.13
CA GLY A 118 -4.12 4.62 -4.26
C GLY A 118 -5.16 4.22 -5.31
N SER A 119 -5.34 5.11 -6.28
CA SER A 119 -6.37 4.99 -7.31
C SER A 119 -5.97 4.15 -8.52
N GLU A 120 -4.71 3.77 -8.66
CA GLU A 120 -4.18 3.17 -9.88
C GLU A 120 -4.94 1.89 -10.27
N ALA A 121 -5.20 1.01 -9.29
CA ALA A 121 -5.99 -0.20 -9.52
C ALA A 121 -7.44 0.10 -9.92
N ASN A 122 -8.01 1.19 -9.39
CA ASN A 122 -9.36 1.61 -9.73
C ASN A 122 -9.44 2.22 -11.13
N ILE A 123 -8.44 3.02 -11.49
CA ILE A 123 -8.31 3.60 -12.84
C ILE A 123 -8.21 2.49 -13.89
N LEU A 124 -7.37 1.47 -13.65
CA LEU A 124 -7.24 0.33 -14.56
C LEU A 124 -8.54 -0.43 -14.75
N ARG A 125 -9.37 -0.54 -13.70
CA ARG A 125 -10.63 -1.28 -13.74
C ARG A 125 -11.79 -0.47 -14.27
N THR A 126 -11.89 0.80 -13.93
CA THR A 126 -13.08 1.64 -14.16
C THR A 126 -12.82 2.87 -15.05
N GLY A 127 -11.56 3.16 -15.38
CA GLY A 127 -11.16 4.39 -16.07
C GLY A 127 -11.26 5.66 -15.22
N LYS A 128 -11.65 5.54 -13.94
CA LYS A 128 -11.86 6.71 -13.07
C LYS A 128 -11.01 6.59 -11.80
N PRO A 129 -10.39 7.70 -11.33
CA PRO A 129 -9.71 7.72 -10.05
C PRO A 129 -10.71 7.51 -8.90
N SER A 130 -10.24 6.99 -7.78
CA SER A 130 -11.03 6.99 -6.56
C SER A 130 -11.22 8.45 -6.10
N PRO A 131 -12.41 8.85 -5.65
CA PRO A 131 -12.63 10.19 -5.11
C PRO A 131 -11.83 10.43 -3.81
N VAL A 132 -11.34 9.36 -3.20
CA VAL A 132 -10.62 9.36 -1.93
C VAL A 132 -9.30 8.63 -2.17
N ASP A 133 -8.20 9.38 -2.26
CA ASP A 133 -6.86 8.89 -2.57
C ASP A 133 -5.81 9.75 -1.86
N THR A 134 -4.98 9.13 -1.03
CA THR A 134 -3.95 9.81 -0.24
C THR A 134 -2.95 10.54 -1.14
N LYS A 135 -2.50 9.91 -2.22
CA LYS A 135 -1.53 10.48 -3.15
C LYS A 135 -2.11 11.72 -3.84
N GLN A 136 -3.35 11.63 -4.30
CA GLN A 136 -4.04 12.76 -4.92
C GLN A 136 -4.25 13.93 -3.94
N LEU A 137 -4.61 13.64 -2.67
CA LEU A 137 -4.72 14.66 -1.64
C LEU A 137 -3.39 15.40 -1.45
N LEU A 138 -2.28 14.66 -1.35
CA LEU A 138 -0.96 15.26 -1.15
C LEU A 138 -0.51 16.10 -2.36
N TYR A 139 -0.80 15.68 -3.60
CA TYR A 139 -0.52 16.48 -4.78
C TYR A 139 -1.33 17.78 -4.81
N GLN A 140 -2.61 17.73 -4.45
CA GLN A 140 -3.45 18.92 -4.37
C GLN A 140 -2.99 19.86 -3.25
N LEU A 141 -2.60 19.32 -2.08
CA LEU A 141 -2.01 20.11 -1.02
C LEU A 141 -0.70 20.76 -1.45
N LEU A 142 0.17 20.02 -2.16
CA LEU A 142 1.42 20.56 -2.68
C LEU A 142 1.19 21.72 -3.65
N ALA A 143 0.20 21.61 -4.53
CA ALA A 143 -0.18 22.68 -5.45
C ALA A 143 -0.71 23.92 -4.70
N ALA A 144 -1.64 23.72 -3.77
CA ALA A 144 -2.21 24.80 -2.97
C ALA A 144 -1.17 25.55 -2.11
N LEU A 145 -0.24 24.82 -1.49
CA LEU A 145 0.87 25.43 -0.75
C LEU A 145 1.83 26.19 -1.68
N GLY A 146 2.02 25.68 -2.92
CA GLY A 146 2.86 26.33 -3.92
C GLY A 146 2.31 27.65 -4.43
N GLU A 147 0.98 27.80 -4.51
CA GLU A 147 0.30 29.05 -4.92
C GLU A 147 0.46 30.15 -3.87
N GLN A 148 0.57 29.80 -2.59
CA GLN A 148 0.72 30.75 -1.48
C GLN A 148 2.15 31.23 -1.25
N THR A 149 3.15 30.62 -1.92
CA THR A 149 4.55 30.84 -1.62
C THR A 149 5.28 31.43 -2.84
N GLU A 150 5.81 32.65 -2.72
CA GLU A 150 6.61 33.31 -3.78
C GLU A 150 7.95 32.59 -4.06
N SER A 151 8.48 31.82 -3.11
CA SER A 151 9.72 31.05 -3.26
C SER A 151 9.52 29.57 -2.90
N LEU A 152 9.57 28.71 -3.90
CA LEU A 152 9.40 27.25 -3.76
C LEU A 152 10.60 26.56 -3.10
N VAL A 153 11.77 27.21 -3.04
CA VAL A 153 13.03 26.54 -2.70
C VAL A 153 13.20 26.37 -1.19
N ASP A 154 12.71 27.32 -0.38
CA ASP A 154 13.00 27.37 1.06
C ASP A 154 11.82 26.99 1.96
N ASN A 155 10.71 26.54 1.39
CA ASN A 155 9.55 26.13 2.20
C ASN A 155 9.71 24.69 2.70
N ALA A 156 10.05 24.53 3.97
CA ALA A 156 10.21 23.22 4.62
C ALA A 156 8.95 22.35 4.52
N GLU A 157 7.77 22.95 4.51
CA GLU A 157 6.48 22.27 4.42
C GLU A 157 6.25 21.67 3.03
N LEU A 158 6.55 22.44 1.98
CA LEU A 158 6.50 21.94 0.60
C LEU A 158 7.46 20.75 0.43
N GLN A 159 8.66 20.84 0.99
CA GLN A 159 9.63 19.74 0.94
C GLN A 159 9.16 18.52 1.73
N GLN A 160 8.50 18.72 2.87
CA GLN A 160 7.92 17.62 3.65
C GLN A 160 6.83 16.89 2.86
N VAL A 161 5.89 17.61 2.23
CA VAL A 161 4.84 17.01 1.40
C VAL A 161 5.44 16.30 0.19
N ARG A 162 6.45 16.88 -0.48
CA ARG A 162 7.17 16.23 -1.60
C ARG A 162 7.82 14.92 -1.17
N ARG A 163 8.53 14.90 -0.04
CA ARG A 163 9.16 13.68 0.47
C ARG A 163 8.15 12.60 0.79
N ALA A 164 6.98 12.97 1.33
CA ALA A 164 5.89 12.03 1.59
C ALA A 164 5.30 11.45 0.29
N ILE A 165 5.20 12.27 -0.78
CA ILE A 165 4.81 11.79 -2.12
C ILE A 165 5.86 10.84 -2.68
N ASP A 166 7.15 11.18 -2.57
CA ASP A 166 8.25 10.33 -3.02
C ASP A 166 8.27 8.98 -2.28
N ASP A 167 7.92 8.94 -0.99
CA ASP A 167 7.76 7.71 -0.22
C ASP A 167 6.66 6.81 -0.81
N LEU A 168 5.49 7.40 -1.13
CA LEU A 168 4.39 6.66 -1.76
C LEU A 168 4.80 6.12 -3.13
N GLU A 169 5.39 6.95 -3.98
CA GLU A 169 5.80 6.56 -5.32
C GLU A 169 6.88 5.49 -5.30
N SER A 170 7.87 5.61 -4.42
CA SER A 170 8.89 4.59 -4.22
C SER A 170 8.29 3.26 -3.76
N SER A 171 7.33 3.30 -2.83
CA SER A 171 6.63 2.11 -2.35
C SER A 171 5.81 1.44 -3.47
N GLN A 172 5.12 2.23 -4.31
CA GLN A 172 4.36 1.72 -5.46
C GLN A 172 5.28 1.10 -6.52
N LEU A 173 6.41 1.73 -6.83
CA LEU A 173 7.41 1.17 -7.75
C LEU A 173 7.98 -0.16 -7.23
N ASN A 174 8.25 -0.24 -5.93
CA ASN A 174 8.72 -1.48 -5.30
C ASN A 174 7.67 -2.60 -5.39
N ALA A 175 6.39 -2.27 -5.14
CA ALA A 175 5.29 -3.22 -5.30
C ALA A 175 5.17 -3.72 -6.75
N LEU A 176 5.35 -2.84 -7.74
CA LEU A 176 5.35 -3.21 -9.15
C LEU A 176 6.54 -4.10 -9.52
N GLN A 177 7.73 -3.83 -8.98
CA GLN A 177 8.91 -4.68 -9.19
C GLN A 177 8.71 -6.09 -8.60
N ALA A 178 8.19 -6.17 -7.36
CA ALA A 178 7.85 -7.44 -6.73
C ALA A 178 6.81 -8.22 -7.57
N GLN A 179 5.77 -7.53 -8.06
CA GLN A 179 4.77 -8.17 -8.91
C GLN A 179 5.37 -8.75 -10.20
N ARG A 180 6.32 -8.05 -10.82
CA ARG A 180 7.05 -8.55 -12.00
C ARG A 180 7.89 -9.80 -11.70
N ALA A 181 8.38 -9.91 -10.48
CA ALA A 181 9.09 -11.09 -9.99
C ALA A 181 8.14 -12.24 -9.55
N GLY A 182 6.83 -12.07 -9.68
CA GLY A 182 5.82 -13.03 -9.19
C GLY A 182 5.60 -12.98 -7.68
N GLU A 183 6.11 -11.95 -7.02
CA GLU A 183 6.00 -11.69 -5.60
C GLU A 183 4.92 -10.64 -5.31
N MET A 184 4.58 -10.47 -4.05
CA MET A 184 3.78 -9.34 -3.58
C MET A 184 4.53 -8.66 -2.43
N ALA A 185 4.74 -7.34 -2.55
CA ALA A 185 5.33 -6.52 -1.50
C ALA A 185 4.63 -5.16 -1.50
N VAL A 186 3.58 -5.03 -0.69
CA VAL A 186 2.76 -3.80 -0.61
C VAL A 186 2.85 -3.25 0.80
N LYS A 187 3.15 -1.96 0.92
CA LYS A 187 3.16 -1.23 2.20
C LYS A 187 2.17 -0.10 2.16
N VAL A 188 1.37 0.05 3.20
CA VAL A 188 0.39 1.13 3.34
C VAL A 188 0.41 1.68 4.76
N LEU A 189 0.03 2.96 4.90
CA LEU A 189 -0.20 3.60 6.19
C LEU A 189 -1.69 3.92 6.31
N LEU A 190 -2.29 3.45 7.39
CA LEU A 190 -3.65 3.81 7.75
C LEU A 190 -3.62 5.06 8.62
N PRO A 191 -4.19 6.18 8.16
CA PRO A 191 -4.23 7.41 8.94
C PRO A 191 -5.31 7.33 10.02
N PHE A 192 -4.97 7.83 11.22
CA PHE A 192 -5.89 8.03 12.33
C PHE A 192 -5.99 9.53 12.67
N GLY A 193 -7.18 9.97 13.06
CA GLY A 193 -7.39 11.37 13.47
C GLY A 193 -6.93 11.64 14.90
N ASP A 194 -6.97 10.63 15.74
CA ASP A 194 -6.75 10.67 17.19
C ASP A 194 -5.58 9.80 17.65
N ALA A 195 -4.87 9.14 16.75
CA ALA A 195 -3.74 8.27 17.05
C ALA A 195 -2.68 8.31 15.94
N ASN A 196 -1.49 7.81 16.23
CA ASN A 196 -0.46 7.64 15.23
C ASN A 196 -0.90 6.69 14.12
N PRO A 197 -0.41 6.87 12.88
CA PRO A 197 -0.75 6.01 11.77
C PRO A 197 -0.27 4.57 12.01
N VAL A 198 -1.04 3.62 11.54
CA VAL A 198 -0.71 2.20 11.59
C VAL A 198 -0.12 1.76 10.25
N ALA A 199 1.09 1.22 10.28
CA ALA A 199 1.74 0.66 9.11
C ALA A 199 1.32 -0.78 8.89
N LEU A 200 0.91 -1.10 7.66
CA LEU A 200 0.62 -2.46 7.19
C LEU A 200 1.59 -2.83 6.08
N SER A 201 2.08 -4.06 6.11
CA SER A 201 2.89 -4.66 5.03
C SER A 201 2.27 -5.99 4.65
N PHE A 202 2.09 -6.20 3.36
CA PHE A 202 1.59 -7.42 2.77
C PHE A 202 2.69 -8.00 1.90
N GLU A 203 3.17 -9.19 2.23
CA GLU A 203 4.30 -9.84 1.55
C GLU A 203 3.93 -11.28 1.18
N ARG A 204 4.22 -11.67 -0.05
CA ARG A 204 4.10 -13.04 -0.52
C ARG A 204 5.25 -13.32 -1.48
N GLU A 205 6.00 -14.39 -1.19
CA GLU A 205 7.08 -14.86 -2.04
C GLU A 205 6.53 -15.39 -3.37
N ALA A 206 7.38 -15.46 -4.38
CA ALA A 206 7.06 -16.12 -5.63
C ALA A 206 6.72 -17.59 -5.40
N ALA A 207 5.77 -18.13 -6.16
CA ALA A 207 5.44 -19.53 -6.10
C ALA A 207 6.63 -20.38 -6.59
N MET A 208 7.13 -21.26 -5.73
CA MET A 208 8.15 -22.24 -6.08
C MET A 208 7.50 -23.62 -6.25
N GLN A 209 8.07 -24.47 -7.12
CA GLN A 209 7.56 -25.83 -7.32
C GLN A 209 7.53 -26.60 -5.98
N GLY A 210 6.34 -27.09 -5.64
CA GLY A 210 6.11 -27.90 -4.43
C GLY A 210 5.95 -27.13 -3.12
N ARG A 211 5.97 -25.78 -3.13
CA ARG A 211 5.73 -24.97 -1.94
C ARG A 211 4.69 -23.89 -2.22
N GLU A 212 3.58 -23.96 -1.51
CA GLU A 212 2.63 -22.84 -1.51
C GLU A 212 3.23 -21.61 -0.83
N PRO A 213 3.23 -20.45 -1.51
CA PRO A 213 3.75 -19.21 -0.94
C PRO A 213 2.83 -18.74 0.20
N ALA A 214 3.41 -18.56 1.38
CA ALA A 214 2.68 -18.00 2.52
C ALA A 214 2.45 -16.50 2.32
N LEU A 215 1.22 -16.04 2.58
CA LEU A 215 0.93 -14.61 2.70
C LEU A 215 1.32 -14.14 4.11
N THR A 216 2.23 -13.19 4.19
CA THR A 216 2.62 -12.53 5.43
C THR A 216 2.00 -11.15 5.49
N VAL A 217 1.27 -10.86 6.57
CA VAL A 217 0.78 -9.53 6.90
C VAL A 217 1.50 -9.06 8.16
N SER A 218 2.16 -7.91 8.08
CA SER A 218 2.80 -7.28 9.23
C SER A 218 2.07 -6.00 9.57
N VAL A 219 1.83 -5.78 10.86
CA VAL A 219 1.22 -4.56 11.42
C VAL A 219 2.22 -3.92 12.36
N HIS A 220 2.43 -2.63 12.23
CA HIS A 220 3.22 -1.84 13.17
C HIS A 220 2.40 -0.65 13.63
N SER A 221 2.27 -0.49 14.92
CA SER A 221 1.57 0.64 15.55
C SER A 221 2.38 1.18 16.70
N ASN A 222 2.23 2.46 16.97
CA ASN A 222 2.77 3.12 18.16
C ASN A 222 1.69 4.03 18.73
N SER A 223 1.14 3.68 19.88
CA SER A 223 0.10 4.43 20.56
C SER A 223 0.50 4.82 21.98
N SER A 224 -0.15 5.85 22.54
CA SER A 224 0.05 6.26 23.93
C SER A 224 -0.25 5.13 24.92
N ASP A 225 -1.26 4.33 24.63
CA ASP A 225 -1.81 3.33 25.54
C ASP A 225 -0.99 2.03 25.53
N PHE A 226 -0.67 1.53 24.32
CA PHE A 226 0.03 0.25 24.16
C PHE A 226 1.53 0.41 23.89
N GLY A 227 1.98 1.62 23.55
CA GLY A 227 3.34 1.84 23.07
C GLY A 227 3.56 1.27 21.70
N GLU A 228 4.79 0.93 21.39
CA GLU A 228 5.18 0.36 20.11
C GLU A 228 4.89 -1.15 20.10
N LEU A 229 4.19 -1.58 19.04
CA LEU A 229 3.68 -2.93 18.88
C LEU A 229 3.88 -3.39 17.43
N TRP A 230 4.38 -4.61 17.26
CA TRP A 230 4.50 -5.29 15.98
C TRP A 230 3.70 -6.59 16.01
N LEU A 231 2.89 -6.83 15.01
CA LEU A 231 2.19 -8.09 14.80
C LEU A 231 2.57 -8.64 13.43
N LYS A 232 2.93 -9.90 13.37
CA LYS A 232 3.14 -10.64 12.13
C LYS A 232 2.14 -11.78 12.06
N ALA A 233 1.36 -11.81 10.99
CA ALA A 233 0.41 -12.85 10.68
C ALA A 233 0.89 -13.58 9.42
N GLN A 234 1.04 -14.89 9.48
CA GLN A 234 1.41 -15.74 8.35
C GLN A 234 0.25 -16.68 8.02
N LEU A 235 -0.35 -16.46 6.86
CA LEU A 235 -1.40 -17.33 6.33
C LEU A 235 -0.76 -18.47 5.54
N ARG A 236 -1.10 -19.70 5.90
CA ARG A 236 -0.61 -20.92 5.25
C ARG A 236 -1.79 -21.76 4.76
N GLY A 237 -1.68 -22.28 3.54
CA GLY A 237 -2.81 -22.93 2.90
C GLY A 237 -4.01 -22.01 2.78
N GLU A 238 -5.23 -22.56 2.88
CA GLU A 238 -6.43 -21.80 2.64
C GLU A 238 -6.86 -20.93 3.83
N ASN A 239 -6.64 -21.40 5.09
CA ASN A 239 -7.23 -20.73 6.26
C ASN A 239 -6.40 -20.81 7.55
N GLN A 240 -5.20 -21.38 7.53
CA GLN A 240 -4.38 -21.52 8.74
C GLN A 240 -3.55 -20.27 8.96
N ILE A 241 -3.56 -19.72 10.18
CA ILE A 241 -2.83 -18.51 10.52
C ILE A 241 -1.90 -18.73 11.72
N ASP A 242 -0.64 -18.35 11.56
CA ASP A 242 0.33 -18.24 12.65
C ASP A 242 0.53 -16.76 12.98
N LEU A 243 0.40 -16.42 14.26
CA LEU A 243 0.55 -15.06 14.75
C LEU A 243 1.79 -14.92 15.63
N THR A 244 2.55 -13.86 15.43
CA THR A 244 3.67 -13.48 16.28
C THR A 244 3.58 -12.01 16.61
N MET A 245 3.60 -11.66 17.89
CA MET A 245 3.51 -10.30 18.39
C MET A 245 4.76 -9.94 19.18
N TRP A 246 5.22 -8.72 19.03
CA TRP A 246 6.27 -8.10 19.87
C TRP A 246 5.72 -6.81 20.46
N ALA A 247 5.95 -6.61 21.75
CA ALA A 247 5.58 -5.40 22.47
C ALA A 247 6.67 -5.02 23.48
N LEU A 248 6.86 -3.71 23.68
CA LEU A 248 7.86 -3.18 24.62
C LEU A 248 7.36 -3.15 26.06
N ARG A 249 6.04 -3.15 26.26
CA ARG A 249 5.42 -3.00 27.59
C ARG A 249 4.90 -4.33 28.10
N GLU A 250 5.34 -4.74 29.29
CA GLU A 250 4.90 -5.97 29.97
C GLU A 250 3.37 -6.06 30.13
N PRO A 251 2.65 -5.00 30.54
CA PRO A 251 1.19 -5.06 30.66
C PRO A 251 0.48 -5.39 29.33
N VAL A 252 1.06 -4.96 28.20
CA VAL A 252 0.50 -5.23 26.87
C VAL A 252 0.68 -6.70 26.50
N ILE A 253 1.80 -7.31 26.92
CA ILE A 253 2.06 -8.74 26.74
C ILE A 253 1.05 -9.56 27.53
N ALA A 254 0.85 -9.24 28.80
CA ALA A 254 -0.12 -9.91 29.65
C ALA A 254 -1.56 -9.78 29.09
N LEU A 255 -1.92 -8.61 28.60
CA LEU A 255 -3.21 -8.37 27.95
C LEU A 255 -3.38 -9.21 26.68
N ALA A 256 -2.35 -9.27 25.84
CA ALA A 256 -2.36 -10.05 24.60
C ALA A 256 -2.50 -11.55 24.88
N GLN A 257 -1.78 -12.06 25.89
CA GLN A 257 -1.87 -13.44 26.31
C GLN A 257 -3.27 -13.78 26.86
N ALA A 258 -3.83 -12.91 27.70
CA ALA A 258 -5.18 -13.06 28.25
C ALA A 258 -6.24 -13.00 27.14
N GLY A 259 -6.05 -12.16 26.12
CA GLY A 259 -6.96 -12.01 24.98
C GLY A 259 -6.82 -13.08 23.88
N SER A 260 -5.86 -13.99 23.99
CA SER A 260 -5.53 -14.96 22.94
C SER A 260 -6.71 -15.85 22.52
N GLN A 261 -7.52 -16.30 23.50
CA GLN A 261 -8.70 -17.13 23.23
C GLN A 261 -9.79 -16.36 22.48
N ALA A 262 -10.07 -15.11 22.89
CA ALA A 262 -11.03 -14.26 22.20
C ALA A 262 -10.59 -13.93 20.77
N LEU A 263 -9.29 -13.70 20.56
CA LEU A 263 -8.70 -13.51 19.24
C LEU A 263 -8.89 -14.77 18.38
N GLY A 264 -8.61 -15.96 18.93
CA GLY A 264 -8.83 -17.23 18.23
C GLY A 264 -10.26 -17.42 17.80
N GLN A 265 -11.23 -17.07 18.65
CA GLN A 265 -12.66 -17.14 18.33
C GLN A 265 -13.03 -16.16 17.20
N SER A 266 -12.57 -14.90 17.27
CA SER A 266 -12.83 -13.89 16.23
C SER A 266 -12.25 -14.29 14.87
N LEU A 267 -11.09 -14.93 14.86
CA LEU A 267 -10.49 -15.47 13.64
C LEU A 267 -11.33 -16.63 13.09
N GLN A 268 -11.78 -17.52 13.94
CA GLN A 268 -12.64 -18.64 13.56
C GLN A 268 -13.98 -18.16 12.98
N ASP A 269 -14.59 -17.14 13.56
CA ASP A 269 -15.81 -16.50 13.04
C ASP A 269 -15.59 -15.88 11.65
N SER A 270 -14.34 -15.54 11.34
CA SER A 270 -13.90 -15.02 10.02
C SER A 270 -13.45 -16.14 9.06
N GLY A 271 -13.55 -17.41 9.44
CA GLY A 271 -13.15 -18.57 8.65
C GLY A 271 -11.64 -18.90 8.71
N LEU A 272 -10.91 -18.28 9.63
CA LEU A 272 -9.47 -18.52 9.84
C LEU A 272 -9.24 -19.40 11.07
N VAL A 273 -8.27 -20.32 11.00
CA VAL A 273 -7.90 -21.21 12.09
C VAL A 273 -6.54 -20.77 12.64
N MET A 274 -6.53 -20.25 13.87
CA MET A 274 -5.30 -19.88 14.56
C MET A 274 -4.54 -21.14 14.98
N ARG A 275 -3.35 -21.38 14.40
CA ARG A 275 -2.48 -22.49 14.75
C ARG A 275 -1.59 -22.16 15.93
N SER A 276 -1.04 -20.96 15.94
CA SER A 276 -0.13 -20.50 16.98
C SER A 276 -0.31 -19.00 17.21
N PHE A 277 -0.14 -18.58 18.46
CA PHE A 277 0.00 -17.19 18.84
C PHE A 277 1.18 -17.07 19.81
N GLN A 278 2.25 -16.43 19.35
CA GLN A 278 3.47 -16.20 20.12
C GLN A 278 3.57 -14.73 20.47
N VAL A 279 3.83 -14.44 21.74
CA VAL A 279 3.98 -13.07 22.24
C VAL A 279 5.38 -12.93 22.84
N HIS A 280 6.14 -11.95 22.37
CA HIS A 280 7.52 -11.69 22.77
C HIS A 280 7.64 -10.32 23.39
N HIS A 281 8.44 -10.23 24.47
CA HIS A 281 8.85 -8.96 25.03
C HIS A 281 10.03 -8.39 24.25
N GLY A 282 9.93 -7.12 23.87
CA GLY A 282 10.97 -6.40 23.14
C GLY A 282 10.58 -5.94 21.74
N ALA A 283 11.52 -5.30 21.07
CA ALA A 283 11.34 -4.87 19.68
C ALA A 283 11.38 -6.07 18.72
N ARG A 284 10.67 -5.95 17.61
CA ARG A 284 10.76 -6.93 16.52
C ARG A 284 12.22 -7.07 16.04
N PRO A 285 12.78 -8.28 15.95
CA PRO A 285 14.09 -8.50 15.37
C PRO A 285 14.14 -7.91 13.95
N ARG A 286 15.12 -7.08 13.67
CA ARG A 286 15.36 -6.62 12.30
C ARG A 286 15.86 -7.81 11.48
N PRO A 287 15.33 -8.04 10.26
CA PRO A 287 15.95 -9.00 9.37
C PRO A 287 17.42 -8.62 9.20
N ALA A 288 18.29 -9.60 9.31
CA ALA A 288 19.72 -9.36 9.05
C ALA A 288 19.84 -8.74 7.65
N PRO A 289 20.64 -7.70 7.46
CA PRO A 289 20.90 -7.19 6.13
C PRO A 289 21.38 -8.37 5.28
N VAL A 290 20.67 -8.63 4.18
CA VAL A 290 21.13 -9.62 3.20
C VAL A 290 22.49 -9.13 2.77
N ALA A 291 23.55 -9.86 3.13
CA ALA A 291 24.89 -9.58 2.64
C ALA A 291 24.78 -9.62 1.12
N LEU A 292 24.87 -8.46 0.48
CA LEU A 292 24.99 -8.42 -0.98
C LEU A 292 26.18 -9.31 -1.31
N PRO A 293 26.06 -10.25 -2.26
CA PRO A 293 27.22 -10.96 -2.73
C PRO A 293 28.27 -9.92 -3.10
N PRO A 294 29.57 -10.16 -2.79
CA PRO A 294 30.61 -9.24 -3.14
C PRO A 294 30.43 -8.91 -4.62
N ALA A 295 30.31 -7.61 -4.91
CA ALA A 295 30.16 -7.15 -6.28
C ALA A 295 31.34 -7.75 -7.06
N ASP A 296 31.05 -8.59 -8.05
CA ASP A 296 32.06 -9.11 -8.96
C ASP A 296 32.80 -7.89 -9.52
N PRO A 297 34.15 -7.83 -9.41
CA PRO A 297 34.90 -6.69 -9.88
C PRO A 297 34.80 -6.62 -11.40
N GLY A 298 33.82 -5.84 -11.86
CA GLY A 298 33.90 -5.23 -13.17
C GLY A 298 33.65 -6.09 -14.39
N VAL A 299 32.42 -6.12 -14.85
CA VAL A 299 32.19 -6.02 -16.30
C VAL A 299 32.11 -4.51 -16.60
N VAL A 300 33.23 -3.92 -16.98
CA VAL A 300 33.29 -2.62 -17.65
C VAL A 300 32.63 -2.81 -19.02
N LEU A 301 31.44 -2.32 -19.19
CA LEU A 301 30.83 -2.18 -20.50
C LEU A 301 31.56 -1.02 -21.21
N ASP A 302 32.57 -1.36 -22.01
CA ASP A 302 33.19 -0.44 -22.97
C ASP A 302 32.16 -0.17 -24.08
N ILE A 303 31.44 0.93 -23.95
CA ILE A 303 30.56 1.42 -25.04
C ILE A 303 31.51 2.26 -25.94
N LEU A 304 32.05 1.65 -26.97
CA LEU A 304 32.64 2.37 -28.09
C LEU A 304 31.51 3.12 -28.83
N VAL A 305 31.62 4.46 -28.83
CA VAL A 305 30.82 5.38 -29.64
C VAL A 305 31.35 5.38 -31.08
#